data_81cccf09ef0b7923fae359bd4867f457
#
_entry.id   81cccf09ef0b7923fae359bd4867f457
#
_cell.length_a   1.000
_cell.length_b   1.000
_cell.length_c   1.000
_cell.angle_alpha   90.00
_cell.angle_beta   90.00
_cell.angle_gamma   90.00
#
_symmetry.space_group_name_H-M   'P 1'
#
loop_
_entity.id
_entity.type
_entity.pdbx_description
1 polymer ?
#
loop_
_entity_poly.entity_id
_entity_poly.type
_entity_poly.pdbx_seq_one_letter_code
_entity_poly.pdbx_strand_id
1 'polypeptide(L)'
;MAQKIDAATLDLIETNVAIKRVSNTVKGGRIIRFTAIMIVGDGNGHVGYGSGKAAEVPEAIRKAIEDAKKNMIAVSLKGTTIPHEIIGEYGAGRVLLKPASEGTGIIAGGVVRKVLEAAGIKNIRAKCLRSNNPANVVKATFEGLRALRTAEEVAAMRGISADQL
;
A
#
# COMPACT_ATOMS: atom_id res chain seq x y z
N MET A 1 13.60 -13.24 -6.42
CA MET A 1 13.81 -11.89 -7.03
C MET A 1 12.43 -11.33 -7.30
N ALA A 2 12.09 -10.13 -6.78
CA ALA A 2 10.79 -9.50 -7.07
C ALA A 2 10.74 -9.15 -8.57
N GLN A 3 9.75 -9.67 -9.30
CA GLN A 3 9.51 -9.29 -10.69
C GLN A 3 9.21 -7.79 -10.72
N LYS A 4 9.98 -7.06 -11.51
CA LYS A 4 9.75 -5.62 -11.72
C LYS A 4 8.51 -5.48 -12.61
N ILE A 5 7.42 -4.97 -12.04
CA ILE A 5 6.16 -4.75 -12.75
C ILE A 5 6.34 -3.55 -13.67
N ASP A 6 6.01 -3.69 -14.95
CA ASP A 6 6.07 -2.58 -15.90
C ASP A 6 4.79 -1.73 -15.81
N ALA A 7 4.92 -0.60 -15.12
CA ALA A 7 3.81 0.32 -14.88
C ALA A 7 3.24 0.96 -16.17
N ALA A 8 3.96 0.88 -17.30
CA ALA A 8 3.53 1.49 -18.56
C ALA A 8 2.42 0.69 -19.26
N THR A 9 2.26 -0.59 -18.93
CA THR A 9 1.27 -1.49 -19.57
C THR A 9 -0.05 -1.59 -18.81
N LEU A 10 -0.17 -0.92 -17.66
CA LEU A 10 -1.31 -1.03 -16.74
C LEU A 10 -2.14 0.26 -16.73
N ASP A 11 -3.47 0.11 -16.71
CA ASP A 11 -4.39 1.22 -16.45
C ASP A 11 -4.39 1.53 -14.95
N LEU A 12 -3.64 2.56 -14.57
CA LEU A 12 -3.36 2.89 -13.19
C LEU A 12 -4.29 3.96 -12.64
N ILE A 13 -4.96 3.65 -11.54
CA ILE A 13 -5.74 4.58 -10.74
C ILE A 13 -4.81 5.26 -9.75
N GLU A 14 -4.75 6.59 -9.78
CA GLU A 14 -3.91 7.40 -8.91
C GLU A 14 -4.74 7.97 -7.76
N THR A 15 -4.38 7.65 -6.53
CA THR A 15 -5.13 8.07 -5.34
C THR A 15 -4.24 8.87 -4.38
N ASN A 16 -4.68 10.08 -4.01
CA ASN A 16 -4.01 10.89 -3.02
C ASN A 16 -4.31 10.41 -1.59
N VAL A 17 -3.26 10.17 -0.81
CA VAL A 17 -3.39 9.81 0.62
C VAL A 17 -3.33 11.03 1.51
N ALA A 18 -2.26 11.81 1.39
CA ALA A 18 -2.03 12.99 2.21
C ALA A 18 -1.10 13.98 1.51
N ILE A 19 -1.43 15.26 1.63
CA ILE A 19 -0.57 16.38 1.26
C ILE A 19 -0.28 17.18 2.52
N LYS A 20 0.99 17.42 2.80
CA LYS A 20 1.42 18.18 3.98
C LYS A 20 2.34 19.33 3.57
N ARG A 21 2.10 20.51 4.12
CA ARG A 21 3.02 21.64 4.05
C ARG A 21 4.12 21.41 5.09
N VAL A 22 5.36 21.42 4.67
CA VAL A 22 6.54 21.25 5.53
C VAL A 22 7.45 22.45 5.39
N SER A 23 8.18 22.81 6.43
CA SER A 23 9.12 23.92 6.40
C SER A 23 10.46 23.50 7.00
N ASN A 24 11.53 24.02 6.43
CA ASN A 24 12.88 23.92 6.97
C ASN A 24 13.34 25.33 7.38
N THR A 25 13.74 25.50 8.64
CA THR A 25 14.23 26.78 9.16
C THR A 25 15.72 26.90 8.85
N VAL A 26 16.10 27.97 8.19
CA VAL A 26 17.49 28.33 7.83
C VAL A 26 17.83 29.70 8.39
N LYS A 27 19.11 30.12 8.36
CA LYS A 27 19.56 31.43 8.89
C LYS A 27 18.81 32.62 8.27
N GLY A 28 18.34 32.53 7.02
CA GLY A 28 17.57 33.57 6.32
C GLY A 28 16.05 33.47 6.42
N GLY A 29 15.49 32.53 7.21
CA GLY A 29 14.03 32.35 7.34
C GLY A 29 13.57 30.89 7.21
N ARG A 30 12.35 30.70 6.69
CA ARG A 30 11.74 29.37 6.51
C ARG A 30 11.53 29.06 5.03
N ILE A 31 12.11 27.96 4.57
CA ILE A 31 11.86 27.44 3.24
C ILE A 31 10.67 26.48 3.33
N ILE A 32 9.56 26.87 2.69
CA ILE A 32 8.32 26.10 2.68
C ILE A 32 8.35 25.15 1.48
N ARG A 33 7.92 23.90 1.71
CA ARG A 33 7.73 22.88 0.67
C ARG A 33 6.46 22.08 0.95
N PHE A 34 6.03 21.32 -0.06
CA PHE A 34 4.90 20.40 0.05
C PHE A 34 5.38 18.97 -0.12
N THR A 35 4.86 18.09 0.72
CA THR A 35 5.09 16.64 0.60
C THR A 35 3.76 15.97 0.28
N ALA A 36 3.71 15.21 -0.82
CA ALA A 36 2.57 14.40 -1.20
C ALA A 36 2.90 12.91 -1.01
N ILE A 37 1.90 12.12 -0.58
CA ILE A 37 1.94 10.66 -0.54
C ILE A 37 0.84 10.19 -1.48
N MET A 38 1.23 9.43 -2.51
CA MET A 38 0.34 8.89 -3.52
C MET A 38 0.35 7.38 -3.52
N ILE A 39 -0.79 6.79 -3.87
CA ILE A 39 -0.97 5.37 -4.15
C ILE A 39 -1.35 5.23 -5.60
N VAL A 40 -0.80 4.24 -6.27
CA VAL A 40 -1.10 3.89 -7.65
C VAL A 40 -1.42 2.41 -7.70
N GLY A 41 -2.48 2.02 -8.37
CA GLY A 41 -2.86 0.60 -8.51
C GLY A 41 -3.76 0.37 -9.71
N ASP A 42 -3.83 -0.87 -10.17
CA ASP A 42 -4.63 -1.30 -11.32
C ASP A 42 -5.97 -1.93 -10.93
N GLY A 43 -6.24 -2.08 -9.62
CA GLY A 43 -7.43 -2.78 -9.14
C GLY A 43 -7.42 -4.29 -9.38
N ASN A 44 -6.30 -4.88 -9.81
CA ASN A 44 -6.15 -6.29 -10.17
C ASN A 44 -4.96 -6.97 -9.46
N GLY A 45 -4.62 -6.50 -8.28
CA GLY A 45 -3.55 -7.07 -7.47
C GLY A 45 -2.20 -6.35 -7.56
N HIS A 46 -2.08 -5.29 -8.37
CA HIS A 46 -0.85 -4.51 -8.41
C HIS A 46 -1.08 -3.15 -7.73
N VAL A 47 -0.23 -2.81 -6.79
CA VAL A 47 -0.31 -1.55 -6.07
C VAL A 47 1.08 -1.02 -5.75
N GLY A 48 1.25 0.29 -5.84
CA GLY A 48 2.48 0.99 -5.51
C GLY A 48 2.21 2.21 -4.63
N TYR A 49 3.17 2.61 -3.85
CA TYR A 49 3.12 3.87 -3.13
C TYR A 49 4.38 4.68 -3.38
N GLY A 50 4.24 5.99 -3.36
CA GLY A 50 5.36 6.89 -3.51
C GLY A 50 5.18 8.18 -2.71
N SER A 51 6.30 8.83 -2.46
CA SER A 51 6.33 10.12 -1.79
C SER A 51 7.13 11.13 -2.60
N GLY A 52 6.55 12.32 -2.81
CA GLY A 52 7.18 13.43 -3.51
C GLY A 52 7.27 14.67 -2.65
N LYS A 53 8.33 15.44 -2.82
CA LYS A 53 8.53 16.73 -2.16
C LYS A 53 8.96 17.77 -3.17
N ALA A 54 8.23 18.91 -3.21
CA ALA A 54 8.53 20.03 -4.12
C ALA A 54 8.14 21.38 -3.50
N ALA A 55 8.48 22.47 -4.19
CA ALA A 55 8.06 23.83 -3.80
C ALA A 55 6.54 24.02 -4.01
N GLU A 56 5.97 23.35 -5.03
CA GLU A 56 4.57 23.41 -5.40
C GLU A 56 3.88 22.07 -5.22
N VAL A 57 2.56 22.09 -4.98
CA VAL A 57 1.76 20.88 -4.78
C VAL A 57 1.69 20.01 -6.03
N PRO A 58 1.43 20.53 -7.26
CA PRO A 58 1.37 19.69 -8.46
C PRO A 58 2.68 18.93 -8.73
N GLU A 59 3.82 19.61 -8.56
CA GLU A 59 5.13 19.00 -8.71
C GLU A 59 5.41 17.91 -7.65
N ALA A 60 4.96 18.11 -6.41
CA ALA A 60 5.08 17.11 -5.35
C ALA A 60 4.25 15.85 -5.69
N ILE A 61 3.04 16.03 -6.23
CA ILE A 61 2.16 14.94 -6.67
C ILE A 61 2.81 14.17 -7.83
N ARG A 62 3.27 14.86 -8.88
CA ARG A 62 3.93 14.24 -10.03
C ARG A 62 5.11 13.36 -9.61
N LYS A 63 6.00 13.87 -8.76
CA LYS A 63 7.12 13.12 -8.20
C LYS A 63 6.68 11.92 -7.37
N ALA A 64 5.61 12.05 -6.58
CA ALA A 64 5.08 10.95 -5.80
C ALA A 64 4.50 9.84 -6.67
N ILE A 65 3.82 10.17 -7.77
CA ILE A 65 3.30 9.21 -8.74
C ILE A 65 4.44 8.45 -9.44
N GLU A 66 5.47 9.16 -9.89
CA GLU A 66 6.66 8.55 -10.50
C GLU A 66 7.38 7.59 -9.54
N ASP A 67 7.48 7.97 -8.25
CA ASP A 67 8.05 7.12 -7.20
C ASP A 67 7.15 5.90 -6.93
N ALA A 68 5.82 6.08 -6.90
CA ALA A 68 4.86 4.99 -6.72
C ALA A 68 4.92 3.96 -7.86
N LYS A 69 5.03 4.40 -9.11
CA LYS A 69 5.19 3.54 -10.28
C LYS A 69 6.47 2.69 -10.26
N LYS A 70 7.53 3.18 -9.62
CA LYS A 70 8.78 2.43 -9.43
C LYS A 70 8.71 1.37 -8.33
N ASN A 71 7.84 1.59 -7.34
CA ASN A 71 7.72 0.77 -6.13
C ASN A 71 6.46 -0.11 -6.13
N MET A 72 6.00 -0.54 -7.30
CA MET A 72 4.84 -1.43 -7.41
C MET A 72 5.15 -2.84 -6.91
N ILE A 73 4.16 -3.44 -6.24
CA ILE A 73 4.18 -4.82 -5.77
C ILE A 73 2.97 -5.57 -6.32
N ALA A 74 3.14 -6.89 -6.53
CA ALA A 74 2.02 -7.80 -6.74
C ALA A 74 1.55 -8.32 -5.38
N VAL A 75 0.25 -8.32 -5.16
CA VAL A 75 -0.41 -8.76 -3.93
C VAL A 75 -1.03 -10.13 -4.17
N SER A 76 -0.73 -11.09 -3.31
CA SER A 76 -1.35 -12.41 -3.35
C SER A 76 -2.81 -12.32 -2.90
N LEU A 77 -3.76 -12.54 -3.82
CA LEU A 77 -5.19 -12.49 -3.57
C LEU A 77 -5.79 -13.90 -3.58
N LYS A 78 -6.85 -14.11 -2.78
CA LYS A 78 -7.71 -15.29 -2.81
C LYS A 78 -9.14 -14.86 -3.17
N GLY A 79 -9.48 -14.91 -4.46
CA GLY A 79 -10.76 -14.40 -4.95
C GLY A 79 -10.89 -12.89 -4.71
N THR A 80 -11.82 -12.47 -3.86
CA THR A 80 -12.11 -11.05 -3.55
C THR A 80 -11.43 -10.55 -2.27
N THR A 81 -10.65 -11.40 -1.59
CA THR A 81 -10.02 -11.11 -0.29
C THR A 81 -8.55 -11.56 -0.25
N ILE A 82 -7.92 -11.44 0.92
CA ILE A 82 -6.55 -11.90 1.17
C ILE A 82 -6.55 -13.36 1.64
N PRO A 83 -5.46 -14.12 1.40
CA PRO A 83 -5.40 -15.55 1.73
C PRO A 83 -5.44 -15.85 3.23
N HIS A 84 -4.81 -15.03 4.08
CA HIS A 84 -4.74 -15.23 5.53
C HIS A 84 -4.62 -13.91 6.28
N GLU A 85 -4.82 -13.97 7.60
CA GLU A 85 -4.59 -12.84 8.50
C GLU A 85 -3.10 -12.51 8.58
N ILE A 86 -2.78 -11.21 8.59
CA ILE A 86 -1.42 -10.73 8.73
C ILE A 86 -1.36 -9.39 9.44
N ILE A 87 -0.24 -9.15 10.13
CA ILE A 87 0.09 -7.86 10.72
C ILE A 87 1.29 -7.31 9.96
N GLY A 88 1.08 -6.16 9.31
CA GLY A 88 2.17 -5.40 8.70
C GLY A 88 2.72 -4.37 9.68
N GLU A 89 4.04 -4.24 9.75
CA GLU A 89 4.73 -3.32 10.65
C GLU A 89 5.75 -2.48 9.89
N TYR A 90 5.76 -1.17 10.16
CA TYR A 90 6.79 -0.26 9.67
C TYR A 90 6.97 0.90 10.64
N GLY A 91 8.15 1.00 11.24
CA GLY A 91 8.43 2.00 12.27
C GLY A 91 7.41 1.95 13.41
N ALA A 92 6.72 3.06 13.66
CA ALA A 92 5.64 3.12 14.66
C ALA A 92 4.27 2.66 14.11
N GLY A 93 4.15 2.38 12.80
CA GLY A 93 2.92 1.90 12.18
C GLY A 93 2.76 0.40 12.37
N ARG A 94 1.54 -0.03 12.75
CA ARG A 94 1.16 -1.44 12.86
C ARG A 94 -0.27 -1.59 12.38
N VAL A 95 -0.46 -2.41 11.34
CA VAL A 95 -1.76 -2.60 10.67
C VAL A 95 -2.10 -4.08 10.64
N LEU A 96 -3.25 -4.41 11.19
CA LEU A 96 -3.83 -5.75 11.13
C LEU A 96 -4.71 -5.84 9.89
N LEU A 97 -4.51 -6.87 9.08
CA LEU A 97 -5.32 -7.22 7.92
C LEU A 97 -5.94 -8.61 8.15
N LYS A 98 -7.27 -8.71 8.04
CA LYS A 98 -8.02 -9.97 8.21
C LYS A 98 -8.88 -10.23 6.97
N PRO A 99 -8.86 -11.46 6.42
CA PRO A 99 -9.78 -11.82 5.35
C PRO A 99 -11.23 -11.70 5.81
N ALA A 100 -12.12 -11.46 4.87
CA ALA A 100 -13.55 -11.36 5.12
C ALA A 100 -14.35 -12.08 4.04
N SER A 101 -15.56 -12.53 4.40
CA SER A 101 -16.50 -13.15 3.48
C SER A 101 -17.00 -12.15 2.43
N GLU A 102 -17.47 -12.69 1.32
CA GLU A 102 -18.09 -11.86 0.27
C GLU A 102 -19.28 -11.06 0.81
N GLY A 103 -19.43 -9.84 0.31
CA GLY A 103 -20.46 -8.90 0.76
C GLY A 103 -20.08 -8.06 1.98
N THR A 104 -18.95 -8.33 2.65
CA THR A 104 -18.50 -7.52 3.81
C THR A 104 -18.03 -6.13 3.38
N GLY A 105 -17.43 -6.01 2.20
CA GLY A 105 -16.81 -4.77 1.74
C GLY A 105 -15.47 -4.49 2.44
N ILE A 106 -14.95 -3.28 2.23
CA ILE A 106 -13.68 -2.84 2.83
C ILE A 106 -13.96 -2.11 4.15
N ILE A 107 -13.70 -2.77 5.26
CA ILE A 107 -13.79 -2.19 6.60
C ILE A 107 -12.38 -1.81 7.07
N ALA A 108 -11.97 -0.57 6.80
CA ALA A 108 -10.61 -0.09 7.08
C ALA A 108 -10.59 1.40 7.37
N GLY A 109 -9.54 1.86 8.04
CA GLY A 109 -9.25 3.30 8.20
C GLY A 109 -8.95 3.93 6.83
N GLY A 110 -9.26 5.23 6.66
CA GLY A 110 -9.23 5.93 5.37
C GLY A 110 -7.94 5.75 4.57
N VAL A 111 -6.79 5.75 5.22
CA VAL A 111 -5.48 5.55 4.57
C VAL A 111 -5.33 4.11 4.07
N VAL A 112 -5.63 3.13 4.93
CA VAL A 112 -5.56 1.71 4.60
C VAL A 112 -6.55 1.36 3.50
N ARG A 113 -7.79 1.89 3.59
CA ARG A 113 -8.84 1.70 2.58
C ARG A 113 -8.36 2.06 1.18
N LYS A 114 -7.73 3.22 1.00
CA LYS A 114 -7.19 3.68 -0.29
C LYS A 114 -6.15 2.72 -0.87
N VAL A 115 -5.30 2.11 -0.04
CA VAL A 115 -4.34 1.09 -0.48
C VAL A 115 -5.06 -0.17 -0.96
N LEU A 116 -6.05 -0.64 -0.19
CA LEU A 116 -6.78 -1.87 -0.46
C LEU A 116 -7.69 -1.76 -1.70
N GLU A 117 -8.33 -0.60 -1.88
CA GLU A 117 -9.11 -0.28 -3.08
C GLU A 117 -8.22 -0.25 -4.33
N ALA A 118 -7.06 0.41 -4.26
CA ALA A 118 -6.10 0.46 -5.36
C ALA A 118 -5.52 -0.94 -5.69
N ALA A 119 -5.38 -1.82 -4.70
CA ALA A 119 -4.97 -3.21 -4.90
C ALA A 119 -6.09 -4.12 -5.46
N GLY A 120 -7.34 -3.65 -5.53
CA GLY A 120 -8.47 -4.43 -6.03
C GLY A 120 -9.08 -5.40 -5.02
N ILE A 121 -8.76 -5.26 -3.74
CA ILE A 121 -9.36 -6.07 -2.68
C ILE A 121 -10.77 -5.55 -2.42
N LYS A 122 -11.77 -6.43 -2.46
CA LYS A 122 -13.19 -6.07 -2.29
C LYS A 122 -13.72 -6.36 -0.88
N ASN A 123 -13.20 -7.40 -0.21
CA ASN A 123 -13.71 -7.85 1.09
C ASN A 123 -12.56 -8.05 2.07
N ILE A 124 -12.46 -7.16 3.07
CA ILE A 124 -11.37 -7.20 4.05
C ILE A 124 -11.74 -6.40 5.30
N ARG A 125 -11.21 -6.81 6.44
CA ARG A 125 -11.23 -6.05 7.70
C ARG A 125 -9.82 -5.65 8.07
N ALA A 126 -9.61 -4.37 8.34
CA ALA A 126 -8.31 -3.85 8.72
C ALA A 126 -8.41 -2.89 9.91
N LYS A 127 -7.38 -2.91 10.76
CA LYS A 127 -7.28 -2.01 11.90
C LYS A 127 -5.86 -1.51 12.12
N CYS A 128 -5.70 -0.19 12.25
CA CYS A 128 -4.46 0.41 12.72
C CYS A 128 -4.35 0.21 14.23
N LEU A 129 -3.30 -0.47 14.69
CA LEU A 129 -3.10 -0.83 16.10
C LEU A 129 -2.25 0.17 16.87
N ARG A 130 -1.45 0.99 16.17
CA ARG A 130 -0.54 1.98 16.76
C ARG A 130 -0.68 3.33 16.06
N SER A 131 0.39 3.85 15.46
CA SER A 131 0.44 5.17 14.84
C SER A 131 -0.59 5.36 13.73
N ASN A 132 -1.24 6.53 13.71
CA ASN A 132 -2.13 6.97 12.63
C ASN A 132 -1.42 7.90 11.63
N ASN A 133 -0.09 8.04 11.69
CA ASN A 133 0.64 8.83 10.70
C ASN A 133 0.50 8.17 9.31
N PRO A 134 -0.07 8.88 8.31
CA PRO A 134 -0.34 8.32 6.99
C PRO A 134 0.86 7.65 6.34
N ALA A 135 2.06 8.24 6.45
CA ALA A 135 3.28 7.67 5.89
C ALA A 135 3.63 6.29 6.49
N ASN A 136 3.52 6.17 7.83
CA ASN A 136 3.82 4.91 8.50
C ASN A 136 2.74 3.86 8.24
N VAL A 137 1.46 4.29 8.22
CA VAL A 137 0.32 3.39 7.96
C VAL A 137 0.39 2.82 6.55
N VAL A 138 0.67 3.65 5.52
CA VAL A 138 0.84 3.17 4.14
C VAL A 138 1.95 2.13 4.09
N LYS A 139 3.13 2.45 4.59
CA LYS A 139 4.28 1.53 4.56
C LYS A 139 4.00 0.23 5.31
N ALA A 140 3.40 0.31 6.51
CA ALA A 140 3.01 -0.88 7.27
C ALA A 140 1.99 -1.75 6.52
N THR A 141 1.02 -1.14 5.84
CA THR A 141 0.06 -1.88 5.00
C THR A 141 0.77 -2.59 3.86
N PHE A 142 1.71 -1.91 3.18
CA PHE A 142 2.50 -2.50 2.10
C PHE A 142 3.37 -3.67 2.57
N GLU A 143 4.02 -3.57 3.73
CA GLU A 143 4.79 -4.69 4.32
C GLU A 143 3.87 -5.88 4.63
N GLY A 144 2.65 -5.63 5.16
CA GLY A 144 1.65 -6.68 5.33
C GLY A 144 1.25 -7.34 4.00
N LEU A 145 0.92 -6.55 2.98
CA LEU A 145 0.54 -7.08 1.67
C LEU A 145 1.67 -7.85 0.97
N ARG A 146 2.91 -7.38 1.10
CA ARG A 146 4.10 -8.04 0.54
C ARG A 146 4.40 -9.39 1.21
N ALA A 147 4.06 -9.54 2.48
CA ALA A 147 4.30 -10.74 3.24
C ALA A 147 3.18 -11.80 3.10
N LEU A 148 2.08 -11.47 2.40
CA LEU A 148 1.03 -12.43 2.07
C LEU A 148 1.57 -13.54 1.17
N ARG A 149 1.14 -14.77 1.44
CA ARG A 149 1.50 -15.97 0.67
C ARG A 149 0.26 -16.77 0.32
N THR A 150 0.25 -17.34 -0.87
CA THR A 150 -0.81 -18.27 -1.27
C THR A 150 -0.59 -19.64 -0.64
N ALA A 151 -1.66 -20.45 -0.55
CA ALA A 151 -1.55 -21.82 -0.07
C ALA A 151 -0.58 -22.65 -0.95
N GLU A 152 -0.58 -22.40 -2.26
CA GLU A 152 0.30 -23.06 -3.21
C GLU A 152 1.78 -22.73 -2.96
N GLU A 153 2.10 -21.47 -2.69
CA GLU A 153 3.46 -21.04 -2.34
C GLU A 153 3.94 -21.69 -1.03
N VAL A 154 3.07 -21.77 -0.03
CA VAL A 154 3.39 -22.42 1.26
C VAL A 154 3.57 -23.92 1.08
N ALA A 155 2.70 -24.58 0.33
CA ALA A 155 2.79 -26.00 -0.01
C ALA A 155 4.11 -26.34 -0.71
N ALA A 156 4.47 -25.56 -1.73
CA ALA A 156 5.75 -25.69 -2.43
C ALA A 156 6.96 -25.53 -1.51
N MET A 157 6.92 -24.59 -0.56
CA MET A 157 7.98 -24.40 0.44
C MET A 157 8.11 -25.58 1.41
N ARG A 158 6.99 -26.24 1.74
CA ARG A 158 6.94 -27.39 2.65
C ARG A 158 7.16 -28.72 1.94
N GLY A 159 7.13 -28.76 0.60
CA GLY A 159 7.23 -29.97 -0.19
C GLY A 159 6.01 -30.91 -0.07
N ILE A 160 4.81 -30.35 0.19
CA ILE A 160 3.53 -31.05 0.33
C ILE A 160 2.54 -30.56 -0.72
N SER A 161 1.43 -31.29 -0.93
CA SER A 161 0.33 -30.80 -1.78
C SER A 161 -0.49 -29.71 -1.07
N ALA A 162 -1.09 -28.80 -1.84
CA ALA A 162 -1.92 -27.72 -1.29
C ALA A 162 -3.15 -28.24 -0.52
N ASP A 163 -3.63 -29.42 -0.82
CA ASP A 163 -4.76 -30.09 -0.15
C ASP A 163 -4.41 -30.61 1.25
N GLN A 164 -3.13 -30.61 1.61
CA GLN A 164 -2.63 -31.07 2.92
C GLN A 164 -2.34 -29.93 3.89
N LEU A 165 -2.63 -28.67 3.48
CA LEU A 165 -2.53 -27.46 4.31
C LEU A 165 -3.85 -27.16 5.02
#